data_58f6e2c6bc5dc8dc2bcb31cd21b7bae3
#
_entry.id   58f6e2c6bc5dc8dc2bcb31cd21b7bae3
#
_cell.length_a   1.000
_cell.length_b   1.000
_cell.length_c   1.000
_cell.angle_alpha   90.00
_cell.angle_beta   90.00
_cell.angle_gamma   90.00
#
_symmetry.space_group_name_H-M   'P 1'
#
loop_
_entity.id
_entity.type
_entity.pdbx_description
1 polymer ?
#
loop_
_entity_poly.entity_id
_entity_poly.type
_entity_poly.pdbx_seq_one_letter_code
_entity_poly.pdbx_strand_id
1 'polypeptide(L)'
;MSRIAILVPGKIHERVLDRLKDRFEIVAVPREESLALDGEIAGRIRAVAVSGSFPGAWMDQLPRVEVIANFGVGYDGVDVKHAAEKGIVVTNTPDVLNDEVADTAIGLLLNTVRELPRAEAWLRAGNWKPGTAYPLSRFSLKGRHVGLYGLGRIGLEIAKRLEPFKVKISYHTRSRHAGVSYDYYPTLKGLANAVDTLIAIVPKTPQTHKTIDADILAALGPDGILVNVGRGWTVDEKALSAALASGALGAAGLDVFYEEPTVPADLLEPTNAVLLPHVASASVPTRNAMADLVADNLIAWFEKGAALTPVPETPQKA
;
A
#
# COMPACT_ATOMS: atom_id res chain seq x y z
N MET A 1 39.35 -1.14 -11.85
CA MET A 1 38.38 -0.09 -11.53
C MET A 1 37.64 -0.52 -10.29
N SER A 2 37.45 0.34 -9.29
CA SER A 2 36.58 0.02 -8.13
C SER A 2 35.15 -0.21 -8.61
N ARG A 3 34.46 -1.20 -8.02
CA ARG A 3 33.05 -1.45 -8.32
C ARG A 3 32.22 -0.22 -7.92
N ILE A 4 31.11 0.00 -8.62
CA ILE A 4 30.11 1.02 -8.25
C ILE A 4 29.53 0.64 -6.90
N ALA A 5 29.50 1.56 -5.94
CA ALA A 5 28.94 1.35 -4.62
C ALA A 5 27.43 1.68 -4.59
N ILE A 6 26.64 0.75 -4.05
CA ILE A 6 25.20 0.87 -3.83
C ILE A 6 24.93 0.85 -2.33
N LEU A 7 24.29 1.90 -1.82
CA LEU A 7 23.85 1.99 -0.42
C LEU A 7 22.56 1.19 -0.20
N VAL A 8 22.53 0.43 0.89
CA VAL A 8 21.34 -0.26 1.38
C VAL A 8 21.11 0.14 2.84
N PRO A 9 20.26 1.13 3.11
CA PRO A 9 19.94 1.57 4.47
C PRO A 9 18.87 0.66 5.08
N GLY A 10 19.22 -0.06 6.14
CA GLY A 10 18.33 -0.99 6.84
C GLY A 10 18.17 -2.33 6.10
N LYS A 11 16.98 -2.92 6.22
CA LYS A 11 16.67 -4.23 5.60
C LYS A 11 16.00 -4.04 4.25
N ILE A 12 16.41 -4.85 3.28
CA ILE A 12 15.75 -5.01 1.98
C ILE A 12 15.62 -6.52 1.72
N HIS A 13 14.80 -6.90 0.76
CA HIS A 13 14.63 -8.31 0.38
C HIS A 13 15.96 -8.91 -0.11
N GLU A 14 16.35 -10.08 0.42
CA GLU A 14 17.66 -10.72 0.17
C GLU A 14 17.96 -10.91 -1.33
N ARG A 15 16.93 -11.23 -2.12
CA ARG A 15 17.07 -11.40 -3.57
C ARG A 15 17.59 -10.14 -4.29
N VAL A 16 17.35 -8.94 -3.77
CA VAL A 16 17.95 -7.70 -4.29
C VAL A 16 19.46 -7.75 -4.13
N LEU A 17 19.93 -8.11 -2.94
CA LEU A 17 21.37 -8.24 -2.62
C LEU A 17 22.03 -9.32 -3.47
N ASP A 18 21.40 -10.48 -3.59
CA ASP A 18 21.91 -11.61 -4.36
C ASP A 18 22.10 -11.25 -5.84
N ARG A 19 21.18 -10.48 -6.42
CA ARG A 19 21.27 -10.05 -7.82
C ARG A 19 22.31 -8.95 -8.06
N LEU A 20 22.63 -8.16 -7.04
CA LEU A 20 23.54 -7.02 -7.17
C LEU A 20 24.98 -7.32 -6.77
N LYS A 21 25.23 -8.24 -5.81
CA LYS A 21 26.56 -8.46 -5.19
C LYS A 21 27.71 -8.79 -6.14
N ASP A 22 27.43 -9.46 -7.26
CA ASP A 22 28.46 -9.85 -8.22
C ASP A 22 28.89 -8.69 -9.14
N ARG A 23 28.03 -7.67 -9.28
CA ARG A 23 28.22 -6.53 -10.19
C ARG A 23 28.63 -5.26 -9.45
N PHE A 24 28.17 -5.09 -8.20
CA PHE A 24 28.27 -3.86 -7.42
C PHE A 24 28.91 -4.11 -6.06
N GLU A 25 29.47 -3.08 -5.46
CA GLU A 25 29.86 -3.06 -4.05
C GLU A 25 28.61 -2.71 -3.22
N ILE A 26 28.19 -3.59 -2.31
CA ILE A 26 27.03 -3.34 -1.44
C ILE A 26 27.51 -2.72 -0.13
N VAL A 27 27.06 -1.50 0.13
CA VAL A 27 27.28 -0.78 1.39
C VAL A 27 26.01 -0.86 2.22
N ALA A 28 25.91 -1.88 3.07
CA ALA A 28 24.79 -2.04 3.97
C ALA A 28 25.06 -1.31 5.29
N VAL A 29 24.08 -0.49 5.73
CA VAL A 29 24.13 0.24 7.00
C VAL A 29 22.85 0.03 7.80
N PRO A 30 22.90 0.04 9.14
CA PRO A 30 21.69 0.05 9.95
C PRO A 30 20.79 1.25 9.60
N ARG A 31 19.48 1.09 9.77
CA ARG A 31 18.58 2.23 9.67
C ARG A 31 18.53 2.93 11.02
N GLU A 32 19.07 4.13 11.06
CA GLU A 32 19.07 5.01 12.22
C GLU A 32 18.40 6.34 11.86
N GLU A 33 18.26 7.25 12.81
CA GLU A 33 17.70 8.61 12.56
C GLU A 33 18.57 9.43 11.61
N SER A 34 19.89 9.17 11.61
CA SER A 34 20.85 9.78 10.69
C SER A 34 21.60 8.74 9.89
N LEU A 35 22.01 9.10 8.66
CA LEU A 35 22.86 8.27 7.84
C LEU A 35 24.32 8.42 8.33
N ALA A 36 24.77 7.50 9.19
CA ALA A 36 26.14 7.50 9.72
C ALA A 36 27.11 6.86 8.70
N LEU A 37 27.59 7.64 7.75
CA LEU A 37 28.60 7.22 6.76
C LEU A 37 29.87 8.03 6.91
N ASP A 38 31.02 7.35 6.76
CA ASP A 38 32.29 8.02 6.51
C ASP A 38 32.24 8.78 5.18
N GLY A 39 32.83 9.97 5.14
CA GLY A 39 32.80 10.84 3.96
C GLY A 39 33.44 10.20 2.71
N GLU A 40 34.47 9.36 2.88
CA GLU A 40 35.07 8.62 1.77
C GLU A 40 34.09 7.58 1.19
N ILE A 41 33.36 6.86 2.06
CA ILE A 41 32.33 5.91 1.66
C ILE A 41 31.19 6.65 0.98
N ALA A 42 30.68 7.73 1.58
CA ALA A 42 29.60 8.54 1.03
C ALA A 42 29.93 9.08 -0.36
N GLY A 43 31.19 9.51 -0.58
CA GLY A 43 31.70 9.99 -1.88
C GLY A 43 31.78 8.92 -2.98
N ARG A 44 31.69 7.62 -2.66
CA ARG A 44 31.73 6.53 -3.64
C ARG A 44 30.34 5.98 -4.01
N ILE A 45 29.31 6.26 -3.19
CA ILE A 45 27.95 5.76 -3.42
C ILE A 45 27.34 6.47 -4.64
N ARG A 46 26.88 5.68 -5.61
CA ARG A 46 26.22 6.18 -6.83
C ARG A 46 24.75 5.77 -6.94
N ALA A 47 24.31 4.82 -6.13
CA ALA A 47 22.92 4.42 -6.11
C ALA A 47 22.46 3.98 -4.71
N VAL A 48 21.14 3.92 -4.53
CA VAL A 48 20.51 3.45 -3.29
C VAL A 48 19.46 2.39 -3.64
N ALA A 49 19.45 1.28 -2.89
CA ALA A 49 18.34 0.33 -2.88
C ALA A 49 17.65 0.42 -1.52
N VAL A 50 16.39 0.86 -1.48
CA VAL A 50 15.70 1.18 -0.24
C VAL A 50 14.32 0.52 -0.13
N SER A 51 13.95 0.12 1.08
CA SER A 51 12.58 -0.25 1.44
C SER A 51 12.12 0.67 2.57
N GLY A 52 11.12 1.52 2.32
CA GLY A 52 10.60 2.50 3.27
C GLY A 52 11.22 3.89 3.13
N SER A 53 11.54 4.56 4.26
CA SER A 53 11.93 5.99 4.26
C SER A 53 13.33 6.25 3.72
N PHE A 54 13.47 7.30 2.90
CA PHE A 54 14.74 7.88 2.45
C PHE A 54 14.59 9.40 2.31
N PRO A 55 14.85 10.16 3.39
CA PRO A 55 14.60 11.60 3.43
C PRO A 55 15.65 12.40 2.64
N GLY A 56 15.32 13.64 2.25
CA GLY A 56 16.21 14.53 1.52
C GLY A 56 17.55 14.79 2.23
N ALA A 57 17.55 14.91 3.57
CA ALA A 57 18.76 15.09 4.36
C ALA A 57 19.77 13.93 4.22
N TRP A 58 19.33 12.72 3.87
CA TRP A 58 20.25 11.62 3.55
C TRP A 58 20.81 11.75 2.14
N MET A 59 20.03 12.26 1.20
CA MET A 59 20.52 12.54 -0.16
C MET A 59 21.60 13.61 -0.17
N ASP A 60 21.53 14.58 0.76
CA ASP A 60 22.54 15.65 0.90
C ASP A 60 23.92 15.14 1.29
N GLN A 61 23.97 14.00 1.98
CA GLN A 61 25.23 13.35 2.36
C GLN A 61 25.86 12.51 1.24
N LEU A 62 25.17 12.33 0.13
CA LEU A 62 25.54 11.41 -0.95
C LEU A 62 25.77 12.18 -2.26
N PRO A 63 26.92 12.86 -2.42
CA PRO A 63 27.15 13.83 -3.50
C PRO A 63 27.15 13.22 -4.91
N ARG A 64 27.25 11.89 -5.04
CA ARG A 64 27.35 11.20 -6.33
C ARG A 64 26.18 10.28 -6.63
N VAL A 65 25.12 10.29 -5.81
CA VAL A 65 23.93 9.46 -6.05
C VAL A 65 23.19 9.95 -7.29
N GLU A 66 22.87 9.01 -8.17
CA GLU A 66 22.20 9.22 -9.45
C GLU A 66 20.82 8.60 -9.49
N VAL A 67 20.62 7.48 -8.76
CA VAL A 67 19.38 6.70 -8.78
C VAL A 67 19.07 6.10 -7.42
N ILE A 68 17.79 6.14 -7.05
CA ILE A 68 17.24 5.51 -5.83
C ILE A 68 16.18 4.51 -6.27
N ALA A 69 16.41 3.21 -6.04
CA ALA A 69 15.46 2.15 -6.35
C ALA A 69 14.65 1.78 -5.10
N ASN A 70 13.38 2.16 -5.08
CA ASN A 70 12.44 1.91 -3.99
C ASN A 70 11.77 0.55 -4.16
N PHE A 71 11.81 -0.27 -3.09
CA PHE A 71 11.11 -1.55 -3.00
C PHE A 71 9.65 -1.32 -2.60
N GLY A 72 8.80 -1.09 -3.57
CA GLY A 72 7.37 -0.84 -3.39
C GLY A 72 6.77 -0.05 -4.56
N VAL A 73 5.45 -0.19 -4.78
CA VAL A 73 4.74 0.66 -5.74
C VAL A 73 4.52 2.06 -5.18
N GLY A 74 4.20 2.17 -3.88
CA GLY A 74 4.19 3.43 -3.16
C GLY A 74 5.62 3.84 -2.81
N TYR A 75 5.97 5.08 -3.08
CA TYR A 75 7.29 5.67 -2.84
C TYR A 75 7.20 6.92 -1.96
N ASP A 76 6.15 7.02 -1.21
CA ASP A 76 5.87 8.13 -0.28
C ASP A 76 6.88 8.22 0.88
N GLY A 77 7.69 7.19 1.09
CA GLY A 77 8.84 7.21 2.01
C GLY A 77 10.08 7.90 1.44
N VAL A 78 10.17 8.11 0.12
CA VAL A 78 11.31 8.79 -0.53
C VAL A 78 10.93 10.25 -0.80
N ASP A 79 11.81 11.19 -0.44
CA ASP A 79 11.63 12.60 -0.77
C ASP A 79 11.90 12.83 -2.27
N VAL A 80 10.89 12.53 -3.09
CA VAL A 80 11.01 12.62 -4.55
C VAL A 80 11.17 14.04 -5.06
N LYS A 81 10.66 15.05 -4.32
CA LYS A 81 10.84 16.44 -4.67
C LYS A 81 12.31 16.84 -4.53
N HIS A 82 12.91 16.51 -3.39
CA HIS A 82 14.33 16.77 -3.15
C HIS A 82 15.22 15.97 -4.13
N ALA A 83 14.86 14.71 -4.42
CA ALA A 83 15.55 13.92 -5.44
C ALA A 83 15.53 14.59 -6.82
N ALA A 84 14.36 15.10 -7.25
CA ALA A 84 14.21 15.80 -8.52
C ALA A 84 15.05 17.10 -8.58
N GLU A 85 15.07 17.90 -7.51
CA GLU A 85 15.89 19.12 -7.38
C GLU A 85 17.37 18.82 -7.50
N LYS A 86 17.82 17.64 -7.07
CA LYS A 86 19.20 17.16 -7.19
C LYS A 86 19.51 16.41 -8.49
N GLY A 87 18.54 16.23 -9.36
CA GLY A 87 18.69 15.44 -10.59
C GLY A 87 18.81 13.93 -10.37
N ILE A 88 18.38 13.43 -9.19
CA ILE A 88 18.38 12.01 -8.83
C ILE A 88 17.10 11.35 -9.34
N VAL A 89 17.25 10.24 -10.05
CA VAL A 89 16.11 9.44 -10.52
C VAL A 89 15.61 8.54 -9.39
N VAL A 90 14.31 8.52 -9.14
CA VAL A 90 13.68 7.55 -8.23
C VAL A 90 12.91 6.53 -9.05
N THR A 91 13.02 5.26 -8.70
CA THR A 91 12.24 4.17 -9.31
C THR A 91 11.38 3.47 -8.27
N ASN A 92 10.31 2.84 -8.72
CA ASN A 92 9.42 2.04 -7.90
C ASN A 92 9.15 0.67 -8.55
N THR A 93 8.28 -0.15 -7.97
CA THR A 93 7.96 -1.49 -8.50
C THR A 93 6.51 -1.59 -8.95
N PRO A 94 6.11 -0.87 -10.01
CA PRO A 94 4.75 -0.93 -10.55
C PRO A 94 4.48 -2.27 -11.24
N ASP A 95 3.20 -2.59 -11.40
CA ASP A 95 2.63 -3.70 -12.18
C ASP A 95 2.88 -5.10 -11.63
N VAL A 96 4.02 -5.38 -11.03
CA VAL A 96 4.39 -6.72 -10.50
C VAL A 96 3.60 -7.16 -9.26
N LEU A 97 2.83 -6.26 -8.63
CA LEU A 97 2.07 -6.55 -7.41
C LEU A 97 0.56 -6.24 -7.53
N ASN A 98 0.10 -5.76 -8.69
CA ASN A 98 -1.29 -5.30 -8.85
C ASN A 98 -2.30 -6.41 -8.57
N ASP A 99 -2.07 -7.60 -9.13
CA ASP A 99 -2.93 -8.76 -8.96
C ASP A 99 -3.00 -9.21 -7.51
N GLU A 100 -1.85 -9.36 -6.86
CA GLU A 100 -1.74 -9.82 -5.47
C GLU A 100 -2.46 -8.87 -4.49
N VAL A 101 -2.26 -7.56 -4.66
CA VAL A 101 -2.95 -6.56 -3.83
C VAL A 101 -4.46 -6.58 -4.09
N ALA A 102 -4.88 -6.76 -5.35
CA ALA A 102 -6.30 -6.88 -5.68
C ALA A 102 -6.92 -8.15 -5.11
N ASP A 103 -6.22 -9.29 -5.18
CA ASP A 103 -6.66 -10.56 -4.57
C ASP A 103 -6.81 -10.42 -3.06
N THR A 104 -5.84 -9.80 -2.39
CA THR A 104 -5.89 -9.53 -0.95
C THR A 104 -7.04 -8.58 -0.59
N ALA A 105 -7.29 -7.54 -1.39
CA ALA A 105 -8.41 -6.63 -1.18
C ALA A 105 -9.76 -7.37 -1.21
N ILE A 106 -9.95 -8.28 -2.17
CA ILE A 106 -11.17 -9.13 -2.24
C ILE A 106 -11.21 -10.11 -1.07
N GLY A 107 -10.09 -10.75 -0.74
CA GLY A 107 -9.98 -11.64 0.42
C GLY A 107 -10.35 -10.92 1.72
N LEU A 108 -9.81 -9.72 1.93
CA LEU A 108 -10.11 -8.88 3.10
C LEU A 108 -11.57 -8.45 3.14
N LEU A 109 -12.14 -8.03 1.99
CA LEU A 109 -13.57 -7.72 1.88
C LEU A 109 -14.44 -8.91 2.28
N LEU A 110 -14.19 -10.11 1.75
CA LEU A 110 -14.94 -11.31 2.07
C LEU A 110 -14.80 -11.71 3.55
N ASN A 111 -13.59 -11.62 4.10
CA ASN A 111 -13.34 -11.88 5.52
C ASN A 111 -14.12 -10.91 6.42
N THR A 112 -14.19 -9.63 6.04
CA THR A 112 -14.91 -8.58 6.77
C THR A 112 -16.43 -8.79 6.69
N VAL A 113 -16.97 -8.96 5.47
CA VAL A 113 -18.41 -9.15 5.23
C VAL A 113 -18.96 -10.40 5.93
N ARG A 114 -18.17 -11.48 5.95
CA ARG A 114 -18.60 -12.79 6.45
C ARG A 114 -18.05 -13.13 7.83
N GLU A 115 -17.28 -12.24 8.45
CA GLU A 115 -16.68 -12.43 9.78
C GLU A 115 -15.86 -13.75 9.88
N LEU A 116 -15.17 -14.16 8.78
CA LEU A 116 -14.54 -15.47 8.69
C LEU A 116 -13.44 -15.70 9.74
N PRO A 117 -12.56 -14.72 10.06
CA PRO A 117 -11.55 -14.89 11.12
C PRO A 117 -12.17 -15.15 12.49
N ARG A 118 -13.28 -14.50 12.79
CA ARG A 118 -14.03 -14.71 14.05
C ARG A 118 -14.67 -16.10 14.10
N ALA A 119 -15.25 -16.55 12.98
CA ALA A 119 -15.83 -17.89 12.87
C ALA A 119 -14.76 -18.98 13.03
N GLU A 120 -13.59 -18.77 12.42
CA GLU A 120 -12.45 -19.70 12.53
C GLU A 120 -11.90 -19.76 13.96
N ALA A 121 -11.71 -18.59 14.61
CA ALA A 121 -11.29 -18.53 16.01
C ALA A 121 -12.30 -19.22 16.96
N TRP A 122 -13.61 -19.04 16.73
CA TRP A 122 -14.67 -19.70 17.50
C TRP A 122 -14.60 -21.23 17.35
N LEU A 123 -14.38 -21.74 16.13
CA LEU A 123 -14.19 -23.17 15.86
C LEU A 123 -12.96 -23.72 16.60
N ARG A 124 -11.81 -23.06 16.49
CA ARG A 124 -10.54 -23.46 17.15
C ARG A 124 -10.65 -23.46 18.67
N ALA A 125 -11.47 -22.59 19.23
CA ALA A 125 -11.78 -22.59 20.66
C ALA A 125 -12.64 -23.79 21.12
N GLY A 126 -12.97 -24.75 20.23
CA GLY A 126 -13.76 -25.96 20.55
C GLY A 126 -15.24 -25.69 20.83
N ASN A 127 -15.79 -24.56 20.35
CA ASN A 127 -17.16 -24.16 20.62
C ASN A 127 -18.19 -24.93 19.76
N TRP A 128 -17.76 -25.53 18.65
CA TRP A 128 -18.65 -26.29 17.78
C TRP A 128 -18.87 -27.70 18.35
N LYS A 129 -19.97 -27.85 19.07
CA LYS A 129 -20.41 -29.07 19.76
C LYS A 129 -21.80 -29.49 19.29
N PRO A 130 -22.24 -30.74 19.53
CA PRO A 130 -23.61 -31.14 19.26
C PRO A 130 -24.62 -30.16 19.89
N GLY A 131 -25.53 -29.65 19.05
CA GLY A 131 -26.54 -28.67 19.48
C GLY A 131 -26.10 -27.22 19.49
N THR A 132 -24.83 -26.90 19.12
CA THR A 132 -24.38 -25.53 18.96
C THR A 132 -24.24 -25.15 17.48
N ALA A 133 -24.50 -23.86 17.16
CA ALA A 133 -24.26 -23.28 15.84
C ALA A 133 -23.54 -21.94 15.97
N TYR A 134 -22.68 -21.63 15.01
CA TYR A 134 -22.10 -20.29 14.91
C TYR A 134 -23.19 -19.27 14.55
N PRO A 135 -23.19 -18.06 15.15
CA PRO A 135 -24.13 -17.00 14.80
C PRO A 135 -24.06 -16.64 13.31
N LEU A 136 -25.19 -16.22 12.74
CA LEU A 136 -25.20 -15.75 11.36
C LEU A 136 -24.39 -14.44 11.23
N SER A 137 -23.60 -14.33 10.17
CA SER A 137 -22.94 -13.07 9.82
C SER A 137 -23.99 -12.01 9.45
N ARG A 138 -23.80 -10.79 9.93
CA ARG A 138 -24.73 -9.67 9.70
C ARG A 138 -24.84 -9.32 8.22
N PHE A 139 -23.76 -9.47 7.46
CA PHE A 139 -23.65 -8.98 6.10
C PHE A 139 -23.47 -10.11 5.07
N SER A 140 -23.78 -9.77 3.82
CA SER A 140 -23.51 -10.57 2.63
C SER A 140 -22.96 -9.65 1.54
N LEU A 141 -22.06 -10.15 0.68
CA LEU A 141 -21.59 -9.39 -0.48
C LEU A 141 -22.66 -9.26 -1.57
N LYS A 142 -23.60 -10.21 -1.63
CA LYS A 142 -24.69 -10.21 -2.63
C LYS A 142 -25.56 -8.95 -2.52
N GLY A 143 -25.68 -8.24 -3.63
CA GLY A 143 -26.53 -7.05 -3.75
C GLY A 143 -25.91 -5.77 -3.22
N ARG A 144 -24.66 -5.80 -2.75
CA ARG A 144 -23.95 -4.59 -2.30
C ARG A 144 -23.59 -3.67 -3.45
N HIS A 145 -23.47 -2.39 -3.12
CA HIS A 145 -22.94 -1.37 -4.01
C HIS A 145 -21.54 -0.98 -3.52
N VAL A 146 -20.52 -1.38 -4.27
CA VAL A 146 -19.12 -1.16 -3.91
C VAL A 146 -18.58 0.10 -4.57
N GLY A 147 -18.07 1.02 -3.76
CA GLY A 147 -17.35 2.21 -4.18
C GLY A 147 -15.84 2.01 -4.09
N LEU A 148 -15.13 2.38 -5.16
CA LEU A 148 -13.68 2.39 -5.18
C LEU A 148 -13.18 3.84 -4.99
N TYR A 149 -12.52 4.12 -3.88
CA TYR A 149 -11.78 5.35 -3.70
C TYR A 149 -10.36 5.15 -4.26
N GLY A 150 -10.19 5.57 -5.51
CA GLY A 150 -9.04 5.27 -6.35
C GLY A 150 -9.35 4.22 -7.43
N LEU A 151 -9.06 4.54 -8.69
CA LEU A 151 -9.23 3.64 -9.83
C LEU A 151 -7.97 3.65 -10.72
N GLY A 152 -6.79 3.57 -10.06
CA GLY A 152 -5.51 3.36 -10.74
C GLY A 152 -5.34 1.89 -11.14
N ARG A 153 -4.09 1.47 -11.45
CA ARG A 153 -3.79 0.09 -11.87
C ARG A 153 -4.39 -0.96 -10.92
N ILE A 154 -4.14 -0.85 -9.62
CA ILE A 154 -4.66 -1.79 -8.62
C ILE A 154 -6.19 -1.67 -8.48
N GLY A 155 -6.72 -0.44 -8.45
CA GLY A 155 -8.16 -0.21 -8.36
C GLY A 155 -8.95 -0.82 -9.52
N LEU A 156 -8.40 -0.80 -10.74
CA LEU A 156 -8.96 -1.49 -11.90
C LEU A 156 -8.93 -3.01 -11.74
N GLU A 157 -7.86 -3.57 -11.20
CA GLU A 157 -7.77 -5.02 -10.94
C GLU A 157 -8.74 -5.45 -9.83
N ILE A 158 -8.98 -4.61 -8.80
CA ILE A 158 -10.02 -4.84 -7.80
C ILE A 158 -11.41 -4.82 -8.47
N ALA A 159 -11.69 -3.81 -9.31
CA ALA A 159 -12.97 -3.70 -10.01
C ALA A 159 -13.28 -4.94 -10.86
N LYS A 160 -12.33 -5.41 -11.67
CA LYS A 160 -12.45 -6.63 -12.49
C LYS A 160 -12.78 -7.87 -11.65
N ARG A 161 -12.17 -7.99 -10.45
CA ARG A 161 -12.43 -9.11 -9.52
C ARG A 161 -13.80 -9.01 -8.85
N LEU A 162 -14.34 -7.81 -8.74
CA LEU A 162 -15.69 -7.58 -8.18
C LEU A 162 -16.82 -7.93 -9.16
N GLU A 163 -16.60 -7.81 -10.48
CA GLU A 163 -17.61 -8.07 -11.51
C GLU A 163 -18.28 -9.45 -11.39
N PRO A 164 -17.54 -10.58 -11.20
CA PRO A 164 -18.15 -11.90 -11.05
C PRO A 164 -19.06 -12.04 -9.81
N PHE A 165 -18.90 -11.21 -8.79
CA PHE A 165 -19.78 -11.19 -7.61
C PHE A 165 -21.12 -10.51 -7.89
N LYS A 166 -21.30 -9.91 -9.08
CA LYS A 166 -22.55 -9.25 -9.50
C LYS A 166 -22.95 -8.10 -8.56
N VAL A 167 -21.97 -7.41 -8.00
CA VAL A 167 -22.17 -6.20 -7.22
C VAL A 167 -22.22 -4.99 -8.16
N LYS A 168 -22.90 -3.92 -7.76
CA LYS A 168 -22.78 -2.64 -8.45
C LYS A 168 -21.45 -2.02 -8.07
N ILE A 169 -20.72 -1.44 -9.06
CA ILE A 169 -19.40 -0.80 -8.86
C ILE A 169 -19.51 0.66 -9.25
N SER A 170 -18.98 1.52 -8.38
CA SER A 170 -18.81 2.95 -8.63
C SER A 170 -17.44 3.41 -8.15
N TYR A 171 -17.01 4.59 -8.55
CA TYR A 171 -15.69 5.07 -8.13
C TYR A 171 -15.60 6.58 -7.95
N HIS A 172 -14.61 6.99 -7.18
CA HIS A 172 -14.14 8.37 -7.08
C HIS A 172 -12.64 8.45 -7.35
N THR A 173 -12.25 9.36 -8.21
CA THR A 173 -10.88 9.78 -8.54
C THR A 173 -10.88 11.28 -8.84
N ARG A 174 -9.70 11.89 -8.94
CA ARG A 174 -9.55 13.34 -9.25
C ARG A 174 -10.21 13.74 -10.58
N SER A 175 -10.28 12.82 -11.53
CA SER A 175 -10.91 13.02 -12.84
C SER A 175 -11.59 11.72 -13.27
N ARG A 176 -12.63 11.84 -14.09
CA ARG A 176 -13.32 10.69 -14.66
C ARG A 176 -12.39 9.90 -15.58
N HIS A 177 -12.35 8.57 -15.41
CA HIS A 177 -11.63 7.66 -16.29
C HIS A 177 -12.41 7.44 -17.59
N ALA A 178 -11.78 7.72 -18.73
CA ALA A 178 -12.30 7.28 -20.02
C ALA A 178 -12.15 5.77 -20.17
N GLY A 179 -13.14 5.11 -20.77
CA GLY A 179 -13.04 3.67 -21.11
C GLY A 179 -13.45 2.70 -19.99
N VAL A 180 -13.99 3.17 -18.87
CA VAL A 180 -14.64 2.33 -17.86
C VAL A 180 -16.14 2.60 -17.81
N SER A 181 -16.91 1.54 -17.56
CA SER A 181 -18.38 1.61 -17.51
C SER A 181 -18.95 1.86 -16.11
N TYR A 182 -18.10 1.95 -15.09
CA TYR A 182 -18.51 2.17 -13.71
C TYR A 182 -18.98 3.61 -13.48
N ASP A 183 -19.93 3.81 -12.58
CA ASP A 183 -20.45 5.13 -12.23
C ASP A 183 -19.38 5.98 -11.52
N TYR A 184 -19.12 7.16 -12.05
CA TYR A 184 -18.16 8.14 -11.49
C TYR A 184 -18.84 9.11 -10.55
N TYR A 185 -18.24 9.33 -9.39
CA TYR A 185 -18.62 10.37 -8.44
C TYR A 185 -17.52 11.42 -8.31
N PRO A 186 -17.84 12.72 -8.51
CA PRO A 186 -16.83 13.78 -8.49
C PRO A 186 -16.28 14.09 -7.09
N THR A 187 -16.95 13.60 -6.03
CA THR A 187 -16.52 13.78 -4.63
C THR A 187 -16.58 12.46 -3.87
N LEU A 188 -15.67 12.29 -2.89
CA LEU A 188 -15.69 11.12 -2.00
C LEU A 188 -16.97 11.04 -1.19
N LYS A 189 -17.50 12.17 -0.71
CA LYS A 189 -18.77 12.24 0.02
C LYS A 189 -19.95 11.79 -0.87
N GLY A 190 -19.97 12.20 -2.13
CA GLY A 190 -20.97 11.75 -3.10
C GLY A 190 -20.92 10.25 -3.33
N LEU A 191 -19.70 9.67 -3.43
CA LEU A 191 -19.53 8.23 -3.53
C LEU A 191 -20.01 7.53 -2.24
N ALA A 192 -19.57 7.99 -1.06
CA ALA A 192 -19.91 7.37 0.23
C ALA A 192 -21.43 7.36 0.51
N ASN A 193 -22.15 8.41 0.09
CA ASN A 193 -23.62 8.44 0.19
C ASN A 193 -24.34 7.46 -0.77
N ALA A 194 -23.67 7.02 -1.82
CA ALA A 194 -24.27 6.19 -2.86
C ALA A 194 -23.98 4.69 -2.68
N VAL A 195 -23.00 4.34 -1.84
CA VAL A 195 -22.51 2.97 -1.70
C VAL A 195 -22.67 2.48 -0.26
N ASP A 196 -22.67 1.19 -0.08
CA ASP A 196 -22.66 0.54 1.25
C ASP A 196 -21.29 -0.12 1.57
N THR A 197 -20.39 -0.13 0.61
CA THR A 197 -19.04 -0.67 0.76
C THR A 197 -18.03 0.27 0.09
N LEU A 198 -17.05 0.73 0.82
CA LEU A 198 -15.98 1.61 0.30
C LEU A 198 -14.65 0.89 0.39
N ILE A 199 -13.97 0.74 -0.75
CA ILE A 199 -12.59 0.22 -0.81
C ILE A 199 -11.64 1.37 -1.14
N ALA A 200 -10.71 1.68 -0.23
CA ALA A 200 -9.71 2.72 -0.41
C ALA A 200 -8.41 2.13 -0.97
N ILE A 201 -7.95 2.68 -2.10
CA ILE A 201 -6.71 2.31 -2.79
C ILE A 201 -6.07 3.56 -3.43
N VAL A 202 -6.01 4.65 -2.69
CA VAL A 202 -5.35 5.90 -3.09
C VAL A 202 -3.95 6.01 -2.48
N PRO A 203 -3.01 6.72 -3.14
CA PRO A 203 -1.68 6.97 -2.59
C PRO A 203 -1.74 7.94 -1.40
N LYS A 204 -0.66 7.96 -0.60
CA LYS A 204 -0.42 8.98 0.42
C LYS A 204 -0.01 10.29 -0.25
N THR A 205 -0.86 11.29 -0.12
CA THR A 205 -0.61 12.68 -0.58
C THR A 205 -1.23 13.66 0.41
N PRO A 206 -0.86 14.94 0.40
CA PRO A 206 -1.54 15.95 1.23
C PRO A 206 -3.06 15.98 1.01
N GLN A 207 -3.53 15.74 -0.24
CA GLN A 207 -4.94 15.75 -0.60
C GLN A 207 -5.73 14.53 -0.13
N THR A 208 -5.05 13.44 0.22
CA THR A 208 -5.67 12.21 0.73
C THR A 208 -5.57 12.06 2.25
N HIS A 209 -4.97 13.05 2.94
CA HIS A 209 -4.80 13.03 4.39
C HIS A 209 -6.14 13.02 5.12
N LYS A 210 -6.42 11.93 5.83
CA LYS A 210 -7.64 11.74 6.64
C LYS A 210 -8.93 12.09 5.92
N THR A 211 -8.98 11.84 4.60
CA THR A 211 -10.19 12.09 3.81
C THR A 211 -11.34 11.14 4.12
N ILE A 212 -11.04 9.98 4.71
CA ILE A 212 -12.05 9.08 5.28
C ILE A 212 -12.19 9.44 6.76
N ASP A 213 -12.96 10.47 7.02
CA ASP A 213 -13.26 11.06 8.31
C ASP A 213 -14.62 10.60 8.86
N ALA A 214 -15.04 11.17 9.98
CA ALA A 214 -16.32 10.87 10.63
C ALA A 214 -17.52 11.07 9.69
N ASP A 215 -17.46 12.07 8.81
CA ASP A 215 -18.54 12.38 7.89
C ASP A 215 -18.66 11.36 6.76
N ILE A 216 -17.54 10.83 6.27
CA ILE A 216 -17.54 9.75 5.27
C ILE A 216 -18.00 8.44 5.91
N LEU A 217 -17.55 8.14 7.12
CA LEU A 217 -17.97 6.95 7.86
C LEU A 217 -19.45 6.98 8.19
N ALA A 218 -19.99 8.13 8.61
CA ALA A 218 -21.42 8.33 8.83
C ALA A 218 -22.25 8.20 7.55
N ALA A 219 -21.69 8.60 6.39
CA ALA A 219 -22.37 8.46 5.10
C ALA A 219 -22.51 6.99 4.68
N LEU A 220 -21.54 6.13 5.00
CA LEU A 220 -21.63 4.68 4.79
C LEU A 220 -22.67 4.04 5.72
N GLY A 221 -22.79 4.55 6.93
CA GLY A 221 -23.81 4.18 7.90
C GLY A 221 -23.62 2.80 8.57
N PRO A 222 -24.61 2.38 9.38
CA PRO A 222 -24.50 1.17 10.21
C PRO A 222 -24.40 -0.14 9.41
N ASP A 223 -24.83 -0.17 8.16
CA ASP A 223 -24.65 -1.30 7.26
C ASP A 223 -23.42 -1.13 6.33
N GLY A 224 -22.68 -0.03 6.54
CA GLY A 224 -21.50 0.33 5.77
C GLY A 224 -20.28 -0.53 6.11
N ILE A 225 -19.44 -0.78 5.09
CA ILE A 225 -18.18 -1.49 5.22
C ILE A 225 -17.08 -0.65 4.59
N LEU A 226 -16.01 -0.45 5.36
CA LEU A 226 -14.76 0.16 4.87
C LEU A 226 -13.72 -0.93 4.67
N VAL A 227 -13.04 -0.94 3.52
CA VAL A 227 -11.80 -1.72 3.29
C VAL A 227 -10.69 -0.76 2.90
N ASN A 228 -9.53 -0.83 3.56
CA ASN A 228 -8.36 -0.02 3.22
C ASN A 228 -7.15 -0.90 2.92
N VAL A 229 -6.72 -0.90 1.66
CA VAL A 229 -5.51 -1.58 1.17
C VAL A 229 -4.55 -0.56 0.50
N GLY A 230 -4.82 0.73 0.66
CA GLY A 230 -3.98 1.82 0.14
C GLY A 230 -2.94 2.28 1.15
N ARG A 231 -3.33 3.28 1.98
CA ARG A 231 -2.49 3.83 3.05
C ARG A 231 -3.35 4.17 4.26
N GLY A 232 -2.87 3.88 5.47
CA GLY A 232 -3.51 4.31 6.73
C GLY A 232 -3.68 5.82 6.83
N TRP A 233 -2.77 6.59 6.23
CA TRP A 233 -2.82 8.04 6.06
C TRP A 233 -4.18 8.60 5.62
N THR A 234 -4.95 7.83 4.86
CA THR A 234 -6.24 8.25 4.28
C THR A 234 -7.41 8.19 5.25
N VAL A 235 -7.24 7.50 6.37
CA VAL A 235 -8.30 7.27 7.36
C VAL A 235 -8.01 8.07 8.64
N ASP A 236 -9.02 8.71 9.19
CA ASP A 236 -8.99 9.15 10.58
C ASP A 236 -9.30 7.93 11.48
N GLU A 237 -8.25 7.29 11.97
CA GLU A 237 -8.36 6.06 12.77
C GLU A 237 -9.15 6.25 14.06
N LYS A 238 -9.07 7.45 14.65
CA LYS A 238 -9.85 7.78 15.86
C LYS A 238 -11.35 7.84 15.56
N ALA A 239 -11.71 8.47 14.43
CA ALA A 239 -13.10 8.50 13.96
C ALA A 239 -13.60 7.10 13.58
N LEU A 240 -12.75 6.29 12.92
CA LEU A 240 -13.06 4.92 12.56
C LEU A 240 -13.32 4.04 13.80
N SER A 241 -12.43 4.09 14.78
CA SER A 241 -12.56 3.36 16.06
C SER A 241 -13.88 3.70 16.76
N ALA A 242 -14.20 4.99 16.89
CA ALA A 242 -15.45 5.44 17.47
C ALA A 242 -16.69 4.96 16.68
N ALA A 243 -16.63 4.98 15.34
CA ALA A 243 -17.72 4.51 14.49
C ALA A 243 -17.96 3.00 14.61
N LEU A 244 -16.88 2.20 14.69
CA LEU A 244 -16.96 0.75 14.87
C LEU A 244 -17.51 0.40 16.26
N ALA A 245 -16.99 1.06 17.31
CA ALA A 245 -17.42 0.81 18.70
C ALA A 245 -18.89 1.18 18.94
N SER A 246 -19.38 2.28 18.35
CA SER A 246 -20.78 2.70 18.45
C SER A 246 -21.74 1.97 17.51
N GLY A 247 -21.22 1.22 16.54
CA GLY A 247 -22.02 0.61 15.47
C GLY A 247 -22.51 1.60 14.41
N ALA A 248 -21.98 2.84 14.39
CA ALA A 248 -22.27 3.82 13.35
C ALA A 248 -21.69 3.41 11.99
N LEU A 249 -20.63 2.59 11.98
CA LEU A 249 -20.15 1.83 10.84
C LEU A 249 -20.28 0.34 11.13
N GLY A 250 -20.74 -0.44 10.13
CA GLY A 250 -20.99 -1.86 10.28
C GLY A 250 -19.75 -2.71 10.49
N ALA A 251 -18.73 -2.53 9.67
CA ALA A 251 -17.46 -3.25 9.77
C ALA A 251 -16.31 -2.55 9.03
N ALA A 252 -15.06 -2.94 9.34
CA ALA A 252 -13.88 -2.50 8.60
C ALA A 252 -12.89 -3.65 8.35
N GLY A 253 -12.23 -3.61 7.19
CA GLY A 253 -11.08 -4.45 6.84
C GLY A 253 -9.87 -3.55 6.56
N LEU A 254 -8.79 -3.69 7.32
CA LEU A 254 -7.61 -2.82 7.22
C LEU A 254 -6.36 -3.66 7.00
N ASP A 255 -5.60 -3.35 5.94
CA ASP A 255 -4.24 -3.89 5.73
C ASP A 255 -3.17 -2.86 6.09
N VAL A 256 -3.55 -1.60 6.28
CA VAL A 256 -2.63 -0.47 6.46
C VAL A 256 -3.09 0.45 7.60
N PHE A 257 -2.12 1.06 8.31
CA PHE A 257 -2.34 1.91 9.46
C PHE A 257 -1.58 3.23 9.34
N TYR A 258 -1.97 4.23 10.13
CA TYR A 258 -1.41 5.57 10.06
C TYR A 258 0.07 5.62 10.47
N GLU A 259 0.45 4.92 11.54
CA GLU A 259 1.80 4.88 12.11
C GLU A 259 2.37 3.46 12.17
N GLU A 260 2.44 2.77 11.02
CA GLU A 260 2.99 1.42 10.96
C GLU A 260 4.42 1.33 11.54
N PRO A 261 4.73 0.28 12.32
CA PRO A 261 3.92 -0.91 12.62
C PRO A 261 3.01 -0.77 13.84
N THR A 262 2.81 0.43 14.38
CA THR A 262 1.97 0.67 15.55
C THR A 262 0.50 0.71 15.14
N VAL A 263 -0.32 -0.15 15.74
CA VAL A 263 -1.78 -0.14 15.59
C VAL A 263 -2.39 0.44 16.86
N PRO A 264 -3.30 1.45 16.77
CA PRO A 264 -3.99 1.98 17.95
C PRO A 264 -4.76 0.90 18.72
N ALA A 265 -4.68 0.90 20.03
CA ALA A 265 -5.32 -0.12 20.88
C ALA A 265 -6.85 -0.18 20.68
N ASP A 266 -7.47 0.98 20.47
CA ASP A 266 -8.91 1.11 20.24
C ASP A 266 -9.37 0.58 18.84
N LEU A 267 -8.45 0.31 17.93
CA LEU A 267 -8.72 -0.45 16.69
C LEU A 267 -8.54 -1.97 16.85
N LEU A 268 -7.82 -2.41 17.87
CA LEU A 268 -7.64 -3.84 18.16
C LEU A 268 -8.83 -4.45 18.91
N GLU A 269 -9.62 -3.64 19.62
CA GLU A 269 -10.74 -4.11 20.45
C GLU A 269 -12.03 -4.46 19.66
N PRO A 270 -12.46 -3.70 18.64
CA PRO A 270 -13.71 -3.96 17.94
C PRO A 270 -13.73 -5.32 17.22
N THR A 271 -14.74 -6.13 17.51
CA THR A 271 -14.88 -7.47 16.91
C THR A 271 -15.41 -7.46 15.47
N ASN A 272 -15.85 -6.29 14.98
CA ASN A 272 -16.30 -6.03 13.62
C ASN A 272 -15.21 -5.45 12.72
N ALA A 273 -13.94 -5.56 13.15
CA ALA A 273 -12.77 -5.22 12.33
C ALA A 273 -11.96 -6.49 11.97
N VAL A 274 -11.46 -6.54 10.73
CA VAL A 274 -10.46 -7.52 10.26
C VAL A 274 -9.19 -6.76 9.94
N LEU A 275 -8.08 -7.13 10.59
CA LEU A 275 -6.83 -6.38 10.56
C LEU A 275 -5.72 -7.27 10.00
N LEU A 276 -4.95 -6.76 9.04
CA LEU A 276 -3.79 -7.40 8.43
C LEU A 276 -2.57 -6.49 8.58
N PRO A 277 -1.35 -7.02 8.75
CA PRO A 277 -0.15 -6.24 9.01
C PRO A 277 0.60 -5.84 7.72
N HIS A 278 -0.05 -5.08 6.82
CA HIS A 278 0.47 -4.60 5.54
C HIS A 278 1.03 -5.74 4.67
N VAL A 279 0.20 -6.72 4.42
CA VAL A 279 0.58 -7.96 3.71
C VAL A 279 -0.03 -8.09 2.31
N ALA A 280 -0.74 -7.09 1.81
CA ALA A 280 -1.45 -7.18 0.54
C ALA A 280 -0.57 -7.60 -0.66
N SER A 281 0.74 -7.34 -0.63
CA SER A 281 1.70 -7.82 -1.64
C SER A 281 2.69 -8.87 -1.09
N ALA A 282 2.44 -9.47 0.08
CA ALA A 282 3.44 -10.23 0.82
C ALA A 282 3.45 -11.73 0.51
N SER A 283 3.27 -12.11 -0.75
CA SER A 283 3.57 -13.48 -1.19
C SER A 283 5.03 -13.61 -1.66
N VAL A 284 5.58 -14.81 -1.56
CA VAL A 284 6.96 -15.09 -2.03
C VAL A 284 7.14 -14.75 -3.51
N PRO A 285 6.25 -15.17 -4.44
CA PRO A 285 6.40 -14.83 -5.86
C PRO A 285 6.38 -13.33 -6.12
N THR A 286 5.44 -12.60 -5.51
CA THR A 286 5.31 -11.15 -5.71
C THR A 286 6.48 -10.39 -5.13
N ARG A 287 6.93 -10.74 -3.90
CA ARG A 287 8.11 -10.11 -3.29
C ARG A 287 9.39 -10.39 -4.08
N ASN A 288 9.53 -11.58 -4.67
CA ASN A 288 10.62 -11.90 -5.58
C ASN A 288 10.57 -11.03 -6.85
N ALA A 289 9.41 -10.89 -7.47
CA ALA A 289 9.25 -10.04 -8.67
C ALA A 289 9.54 -8.55 -8.37
N MET A 290 9.10 -8.05 -7.22
CA MET A 290 9.47 -6.71 -6.75
C MET A 290 10.98 -6.57 -6.56
N ALA A 291 11.63 -7.55 -5.95
CA ALA A 291 13.08 -7.56 -5.73
C ALA A 291 13.84 -7.58 -7.06
N ASP A 292 13.37 -8.40 -8.01
CA ASP A 292 13.94 -8.44 -9.35
C ASP A 292 13.86 -7.07 -10.02
N LEU A 293 12.72 -6.40 -9.96
CA LEU A 293 12.54 -5.11 -10.60
C LEU A 293 13.39 -4.00 -9.95
N VAL A 294 13.60 -4.03 -8.62
CA VAL A 294 14.56 -3.13 -7.94
C VAL A 294 15.97 -3.34 -8.49
N ALA A 295 16.43 -4.59 -8.56
CA ALA A 295 17.75 -4.92 -9.08
C ALA A 295 17.89 -4.55 -10.56
N ASP A 296 16.87 -4.86 -11.37
CA ASP A 296 16.84 -4.56 -12.81
C ASP A 296 16.91 -3.05 -13.10
N ASN A 297 16.25 -2.22 -12.30
CA ASN A 297 16.36 -0.77 -12.41
C ASN A 297 17.80 -0.29 -12.20
N LEU A 298 18.47 -0.79 -11.16
CA LEU A 298 19.86 -0.40 -10.87
C LEU A 298 20.83 -0.92 -11.93
N ILE A 299 20.66 -2.15 -12.37
CA ILE A 299 21.47 -2.74 -13.44
C ILE A 299 21.29 -1.96 -14.75
N ALA A 300 20.03 -1.71 -15.15
CA ALA A 300 19.74 -0.97 -16.37
C ALA A 300 20.27 0.47 -16.33
N TRP A 301 20.21 1.13 -15.17
CA TRP A 301 20.77 2.47 -14.99
C TRP A 301 22.26 2.53 -15.35
N PHE A 302 23.05 1.59 -14.84
CA PHE A 302 24.52 1.61 -15.05
C PHE A 302 24.96 0.95 -16.37
N GLU A 303 24.20 0.00 -16.89
CA GLU A 303 24.55 -0.68 -18.15
C GLU A 303 23.96 0.01 -19.38
N LYS A 304 22.75 0.60 -19.28
CA LYS A 304 22.01 1.17 -20.41
C LYS A 304 21.82 2.69 -20.32
N GLY A 305 22.17 3.29 -19.18
CA GLY A 305 22.02 4.73 -18.94
C GLY A 305 20.60 5.19 -18.61
N ALA A 306 19.64 4.27 -18.45
CA ALA A 306 18.25 4.59 -18.14
C ALA A 306 17.64 3.56 -17.18
N ALA A 307 16.76 4.00 -16.27
CA ALA A 307 15.98 3.14 -15.41
C ALA A 307 14.74 2.58 -16.14
N LEU A 308 14.22 1.43 -15.69
CA LEU A 308 13.06 0.77 -16.31
C LEU A 308 11.73 1.39 -15.85
N THR A 309 11.63 1.76 -14.57
CA THR A 309 10.39 2.24 -13.96
C THR A 309 10.61 3.52 -13.15
N PRO A 310 11.12 4.62 -13.78
CA PRO A 310 11.29 5.89 -13.10
C PRO A 310 9.94 6.49 -12.73
N VAL A 311 9.85 7.11 -11.55
CA VAL A 311 8.64 7.83 -11.15
C VAL A 311 8.54 9.17 -11.92
N PRO A 312 7.33 9.64 -12.25
CA PRO A 312 7.14 10.77 -13.16
C PRO A 312 7.66 12.11 -12.61
N GLU A 313 7.82 12.24 -11.29
CA GLU A 313 8.27 13.47 -10.64
C GLU A 313 9.78 13.68 -10.75
N THR A 314 10.56 12.66 -11.08
CA THR A 314 12.02 12.73 -11.18
C THR A 314 12.49 12.77 -12.64
N PRO A 315 13.74 13.23 -12.93
CA PRO A 315 14.20 13.39 -14.29
C PRO A 315 14.09 12.10 -15.10
N GLN A 316 13.54 12.22 -16.31
CA GLN A 316 13.54 11.12 -17.29
C GLN A 316 14.78 11.33 -18.17
N LYS A 317 15.72 10.38 -18.15
CA LYS A 317 16.76 10.38 -19.20
C LYS A 317 16.10 9.92 -20.50
N ALA A 318 16.21 10.74 -21.52
CA ALA A 318 15.75 10.46 -22.88
C ALA A 318 16.54 9.32 -23.51
#